data_5edf1321d7498ae64d0db230d9a83b10
#
_entry.id   5edf1321d7498ae64d0db230d9a83b10
#
_cell.length_a   1.000
_cell.length_b   1.000
_cell.length_c   1.000
_cell.angle_alpha   90.00
_cell.angle_beta   90.00
_cell.angle_gamma   90.00
#
_symmetry.space_group_name_H-M   'P 1'
#
loop_
_entity.id
_entity.type
_entity.pdbx_description
1 polymer ?
#
loop_
_entity_poly.entity_id
_entity_poly.type
_entity_poly.pdbx_seq_one_letter_code
_entity_poly.pdbx_strand_id
1 'polypeptide(L)'
;MEILNNWISGINDLLWSYVLIIMLLGCAFRFTFKTRFVQFRMFREMIRVLGDSANKAHEGEKHISSFQAFAVSLASRVGTGNLAGVATAIAVGGPGAVFWMWIIALLGSASAFVESTLAQLYKRKGKESFIGGPAYYMRDRKS
;
A
#
# COMPACT_ATOMS: atom_id res chain seq x y z
N MET A 1 10.49 14.40 -36.15
CA MET A 1 10.72 13.88 -34.78
C MET A 1 9.90 14.63 -33.74
N GLU A 2 9.71 15.94 -33.87
CA GLU A 2 8.93 16.77 -32.91
C GLU A 2 7.44 16.38 -32.82
N ILE A 3 6.80 16.07 -33.96
CA ILE A 3 5.38 15.68 -33.99
C ILE A 3 5.17 14.38 -33.20
N LEU A 4 6.05 13.42 -33.35
CA LEU A 4 5.99 12.14 -32.64
C LEU A 4 6.18 12.34 -31.13
N ASN A 5 7.13 13.20 -30.73
CA ASN A 5 7.35 13.54 -29.32
C ASN A 5 6.14 14.23 -28.70
N ASN A 6 5.50 15.17 -29.40
CA ASN A 6 4.29 15.85 -28.91
C ASN A 6 3.12 14.86 -28.72
N TRP A 7 2.93 13.92 -29.61
CA TRP A 7 1.90 12.88 -29.46
C TRP A 7 2.20 11.96 -28.27
N ILE A 8 3.45 11.52 -28.13
CA ILE A 8 3.87 10.67 -27.01
C ILE A 8 3.69 11.42 -25.68
N SER A 9 4.11 12.67 -25.59
CA SER A 9 3.93 13.51 -24.39
C SER A 9 2.45 13.71 -24.07
N GLY A 10 1.61 14.02 -25.06
CA GLY A 10 0.17 14.20 -24.84
C GLY A 10 -0.53 12.91 -24.35
N ILE A 11 -0.19 11.76 -24.89
CA ILE A 11 -0.70 10.48 -24.44
C ILE A 11 -0.20 10.17 -23.01
N ASN A 12 1.07 10.42 -22.75
CA ASN A 12 1.66 10.21 -21.44
C ASN A 12 0.99 11.08 -20.38
N ASP A 13 0.80 12.36 -20.65
CA ASP A 13 0.14 13.29 -19.73
C ASP A 13 -1.31 12.93 -19.47
N LEU A 14 -2.04 12.48 -20.50
CA LEU A 14 -3.42 12.02 -20.34
C LEU A 14 -3.49 10.74 -19.49
N LEU A 15 -2.61 9.78 -19.73
CA LEU A 15 -2.57 8.54 -18.97
C LEU A 15 -2.20 8.76 -17.51
N TRP A 16 -1.16 9.54 -17.25
CA TRP A 16 -0.68 9.78 -15.89
C TRP A 16 -1.54 10.73 -15.09
N SER A 17 -2.03 11.82 -15.72
CA SER A 17 -2.80 12.84 -15.01
C SER A 17 -4.27 12.48 -14.80
N TYR A 18 -4.90 11.79 -15.74
CA TYR A 18 -6.34 11.52 -15.66
C TYR A 18 -6.66 10.05 -15.46
N VAL A 19 -6.20 9.17 -16.35
CA VAL A 19 -6.59 7.75 -16.33
C VAL A 19 -6.11 7.06 -15.05
N LEU A 20 -4.86 7.26 -14.69
CA LEU A 20 -4.26 6.64 -13.52
C LEU A 20 -4.92 7.15 -12.22
N ILE A 21 -5.12 8.47 -12.11
CA ILE A 21 -5.73 9.06 -10.92
C ILE A 21 -7.17 8.59 -10.76
N ILE A 22 -7.99 8.63 -11.82
CA ILE A 22 -9.38 8.17 -11.77
C ILE A 22 -9.45 6.70 -11.41
N MET A 23 -8.59 5.87 -12.01
CA MET A 23 -8.56 4.44 -11.73
C MET A 23 -8.15 4.15 -10.28
N LEU A 24 -7.13 4.82 -9.75
CA LEU A 24 -6.69 4.67 -8.37
C LEU A 24 -7.77 5.12 -7.38
N LEU A 25 -8.37 6.28 -7.60
CA LEU A 25 -9.45 6.78 -6.75
C LEU A 25 -10.67 5.86 -6.82
N GLY A 26 -11.07 5.42 -8.00
CA GLY A 26 -12.17 4.49 -8.21
C GLY A 26 -11.96 3.16 -7.46
N CYS A 27 -10.77 2.57 -7.57
CA CYS A 27 -10.40 1.38 -6.81
C CYS A 27 -10.40 1.63 -5.30
N ALA A 28 -9.83 2.74 -4.84
CA ALA A 28 -9.76 3.10 -3.44
C ALA A 28 -11.16 3.30 -2.83
N PHE A 29 -12.06 4.02 -3.52
CA PHE A 29 -13.45 4.17 -3.10
C PHE A 29 -14.18 2.82 -3.07
N ARG A 30 -14.07 2.04 -4.15
CA ARG A 30 -14.70 0.72 -4.21
C ARG A 30 -14.24 -0.18 -3.06
N PHE A 31 -12.94 -0.24 -2.76
CA PHE A 31 -12.45 -1.04 -1.66
C PHE A 31 -12.87 -0.48 -0.31
N THR A 32 -12.84 0.82 -0.10
CA THR A 32 -13.31 1.47 1.13
C THR A 32 -14.76 1.11 1.43
N PHE A 33 -15.65 1.22 0.45
CA PHE A 33 -17.06 0.84 0.62
C PHE A 33 -17.24 -0.67 0.83
N LYS A 34 -16.56 -1.51 0.03
CA LYS A 34 -16.67 -2.95 0.13
C LYS A 34 -16.11 -3.50 1.45
N THR A 35 -15.08 -2.90 2.01
CA THR A 35 -14.51 -3.26 3.30
C THR A 35 -15.20 -2.57 4.48
N ARG A 36 -16.28 -1.82 4.25
CA ARG A 36 -17.05 -1.08 5.27
C ARG A 36 -16.15 -0.19 6.14
N PHE A 37 -15.36 0.65 5.48
CA PHE A 37 -14.46 1.59 6.16
C PHE A 37 -13.53 0.91 7.16
N VAL A 38 -12.88 -0.17 6.75
CA VAL A 38 -11.96 -0.96 7.57
C VAL A 38 -10.88 -0.10 8.24
N GLN A 39 -10.45 0.98 7.59
CA GLN A 39 -9.44 1.91 8.09
C GLN A 39 -9.79 2.49 9.46
N PHE A 40 -11.06 2.81 9.68
CA PHE A 40 -11.55 3.37 10.93
C PHE A 40 -11.94 2.29 11.93
N ARG A 41 -12.60 1.25 11.45
CA ARG A 41 -13.15 0.19 12.31
C ARG A 41 -12.07 -0.66 12.96
N MET A 42 -11.00 -0.97 12.24
CA MET A 42 -9.93 -1.82 12.74
C MET A 42 -8.71 -1.04 13.28
N PHE A 43 -8.76 0.28 13.30
CA PHE A 43 -7.67 1.11 13.78
C PHE A 43 -7.29 0.78 15.23
N ARG A 44 -8.29 0.65 16.09
CA ARG A 44 -8.08 0.29 17.50
C ARG A 44 -7.45 -1.09 17.65
N GLU A 45 -7.91 -2.07 16.88
CA GLU A 45 -7.38 -3.43 16.89
C GLU A 45 -5.94 -3.49 16.36
N MET A 46 -5.64 -2.70 15.36
CA MET A 46 -4.28 -2.57 14.82
C MET A 46 -3.28 -2.07 15.88
N ILE A 47 -3.64 -1.03 16.62
CA ILE A 47 -2.80 -0.52 17.73
C ILE A 47 -2.65 -1.58 18.82
N ARG A 48 -3.73 -2.27 19.18
CA ARG A 48 -3.71 -3.32 20.19
C ARG A 48 -2.76 -4.46 19.79
N VAL A 49 -2.86 -4.97 18.57
CA VAL A 49 -2.01 -6.06 18.07
C VAL A 49 -0.53 -5.65 18.04
N LEU A 50 -0.23 -4.40 17.69
CA LEU A 50 1.15 -3.89 17.74
C LEU A 50 1.69 -3.81 19.16
N GLY A 51 0.86 -3.37 20.12
CA GLY A 51 1.23 -3.26 21.55
C GLY A 51 1.42 -4.63 22.21
N ASP A 52 0.50 -5.56 22.03
CA ASP A 52 0.58 -6.91 22.59
C ASP A 52 1.80 -7.68 22.05
N SER A 53 2.14 -7.46 20.79
CA SER A 53 3.25 -8.15 20.15
C SER A 53 4.62 -7.59 20.56
N ALA A 54 4.70 -6.31 20.92
CA ALA A 54 5.91 -5.71 21.46
C ALA A 54 6.28 -6.32 22.83
N ASN A 55 5.28 -6.64 23.66
CA ASN A 55 5.48 -7.26 24.97
C ASN A 55 5.85 -8.75 24.93
N LYS A 56 5.39 -9.47 23.88
CA LYS A 56 5.66 -10.92 23.72
C LYS A 56 6.95 -11.25 22.97
N ALA A 57 7.68 -10.25 22.48
CA ALA A 57 8.92 -10.45 21.71
C ALA A 57 10.08 -11.06 22.53
N HIS A 58 9.89 -11.34 23.83
CA HIS A 58 10.91 -11.90 24.72
C HIS A 58 10.79 -13.41 24.98
N GLU A 59 9.78 -14.10 24.50
CA GLU A 59 9.63 -15.54 24.71
C GLU A 59 10.00 -16.30 23.42
N GLY A 60 11.25 -16.69 23.29
CA GLY A 60 11.85 -17.85 22.67
C GLY A 60 11.29 -18.54 21.41
N GLU A 61 10.24 -18.06 20.78
CA GLU A 61 9.67 -18.66 19.60
C GLU A 61 10.22 -18.09 18.28
N LYS A 62 10.55 -19.00 17.36
CA LYS A 62 11.06 -18.70 15.99
C LYS A 62 10.06 -17.94 15.09
N HIS A 63 9.04 -17.31 15.65
CA HIS A 63 8.05 -16.57 14.89
C HIS A 63 8.34 -15.06 14.94
N ILE A 64 8.29 -14.43 13.75
CA ILE A 64 8.42 -12.98 13.62
C ILE A 64 7.24 -12.31 14.34
N SER A 65 7.53 -11.44 15.31
CA SER A 65 6.50 -10.69 16.02
C SER A 65 5.78 -9.71 15.07
N SER A 66 4.52 -9.37 15.36
CA SER A 66 3.78 -8.40 14.55
C SER A 66 4.46 -7.05 14.48
N PHE A 67 5.13 -6.64 15.54
CA PHE A 67 5.92 -5.42 15.57
C PHE A 67 7.15 -5.50 14.65
N GLN A 68 7.87 -6.63 14.65
CA GLN A 68 9.00 -6.85 13.72
C GLN A 68 8.53 -6.86 12.27
N ALA A 69 7.42 -7.54 11.96
CA ALA A 69 6.83 -7.55 10.63
C ALA A 69 6.42 -6.14 10.17
N PHE A 70 5.84 -5.34 11.07
CA PHE A 70 5.50 -3.95 10.81
C PHE A 70 6.75 -3.12 10.54
N ALA A 71 7.79 -3.22 11.38
CA ALA A 71 9.04 -2.47 11.22
C ALA A 71 9.74 -2.79 9.89
N VAL A 72 9.82 -4.08 9.51
CA VAL A 72 10.38 -4.50 8.21
C VAL A 72 9.56 -3.98 7.05
N SER A 73 8.23 -4.06 7.14
CA SER A 73 7.33 -3.54 6.11
C SER A 73 7.46 -2.02 5.94
N LEU A 74 7.59 -1.29 7.04
CA LEU A 74 7.81 0.15 7.03
C LEU A 74 9.17 0.49 6.40
N ALA A 75 10.23 -0.15 6.85
CA ALA A 75 11.58 0.06 6.35
C ALA A 75 11.72 -0.21 4.85
N SER A 76 11.03 -1.23 4.34
CA SER A 76 11.04 -1.57 2.92
C SER A 76 10.30 -0.56 2.03
N ARG A 77 9.38 0.21 2.60
CA ARG A 77 8.57 1.21 1.87
C ARG A 77 9.14 2.63 1.97
N VAL A 78 9.91 2.92 2.99
CA VAL A 78 10.56 4.24 3.15
C VAL A 78 11.87 4.24 2.37
N GLY A 79 11.85 4.85 1.19
CA GLY A 79 13.01 5.02 0.33
C GLY A 79 13.33 6.50 0.09
N THR A 80 14.53 6.76 -0.40
CA THR A 80 14.97 8.13 -0.76
C THR A 80 14.04 8.79 -1.77
N GLY A 81 13.46 8.02 -2.70
CA GLY A 81 12.49 8.50 -3.67
C GLY A 81 11.21 9.04 -3.03
N ASN A 82 10.71 8.39 -1.99
CA ASN A 82 9.52 8.85 -1.27
C ASN A 82 9.80 10.16 -0.52
N LEU A 83 10.98 10.27 0.11
CA LEU A 83 11.38 11.51 0.80
C LEU A 83 11.54 12.67 -0.18
N ALA A 84 12.24 12.47 -1.29
CA ALA A 84 12.41 13.47 -2.33
C ALA A 84 11.07 13.83 -2.97
N GLY A 85 10.20 12.86 -3.25
CA GLY A 85 8.87 13.07 -3.82
C GLY A 85 7.97 13.92 -2.92
N VAL A 86 7.95 13.65 -1.62
CA VAL A 86 7.20 14.47 -0.65
C VAL A 86 7.75 15.89 -0.58
N ALA A 87 9.08 16.06 -0.51
CA ALA A 87 9.70 17.36 -0.47
C ALA A 87 9.37 18.18 -1.73
N THR A 88 9.46 17.57 -2.92
CA THR A 88 9.11 18.20 -4.19
C THR A 88 7.62 18.58 -4.25
N ALA A 89 6.74 17.68 -3.80
CA ALA A 89 5.30 17.95 -3.78
C ALA A 89 4.94 19.13 -2.87
N ILE A 90 5.62 19.28 -1.73
CA ILE A 90 5.42 20.42 -0.82
C ILE A 90 6.00 21.70 -1.44
N ALA A 91 7.17 21.61 -2.06
CA ALA A 91 7.81 22.77 -2.70
C ALA A 91 6.97 23.35 -3.85
N VAL A 92 6.33 22.51 -4.64
CA VAL A 92 5.51 22.90 -5.80
C VAL A 92 4.07 23.20 -5.41
N GLY A 93 3.47 22.35 -4.58
CA GLY A 93 2.04 22.40 -4.22
C GLY A 93 1.74 23.17 -2.93
N GLY A 94 2.76 23.62 -2.20
CA GLY A 94 2.60 24.34 -0.92
C GLY A 94 1.99 23.46 0.19
N PRO A 95 1.51 24.09 1.28
CA PRO A 95 0.96 23.36 2.44
C PRO A 95 -0.27 22.50 2.11
N GLY A 96 -1.03 22.87 1.08
CA GLY A 96 -2.19 22.11 0.61
C GLY A 96 -1.84 20.71 0.10
N ALA A 97 -0.60 20.51 -0.39
CA ALA A 97 -0.14 19.20 -0.84
C ALA A 97 -0.17 18.17 0.29
N VAL A 98 0.18 18.53 1.51
CA VAL A 98 0.17 17.65 2.68
C VAL A 98 -1.23 17.16 2.99
N PHE A 99 -2.21 18.05 2.93
CA PHE A 99 -3.63 17.67 3.14
C PHE A 99 -4.10 16.63 2.12
N TRP A 100 -3.80 16.85 0.85
CA TRP A 100 -4.15 15.89 -0.20
C TRP A 100 -3.40 14.57 -0.08
N MET A 101 -2.12 14.58 0.32
CA MET A 101 -1.37 13.35 0.61
C MET A 101 -2.02 12.54 1.72
N TRP A 102 -2.53 13.16 2.79
CA TRP A 102 -3.25 12.46 3.85
C TRP A 102 -4.53 11.82 3.37
N ILE A 103 -5.32 12.53 2.57
CA ILE A 103 -6.56 11.97 1.99
C ILE A 103 -6.25 10.75 1.11
N ILE A 104 -5.26 10.87 0.22
CA ILE A 104 -4.87 9.77 -0.67
C ILE A 104 -4.30 8.59 0.13
N ALA A 105 -3.51 8.83 1.17
CA ALA A 105 -2.99 7.78 2.04
C ALA A 105 -4.12 7.03 2.76
N LEU A 106 -5.12 7.76 3.25
CA LEU A 106 -6.28 7.19 3.93
C LEU A 106 -7.13 6.34 2.98
N LEU A 107 -7.37 6.80 1.76
CA LEU A 107 -8.06 6.04 0.72
C LEU A 107 -7.24 4.82 0.27
N GLY A 108 -5.92 4.99 0.09
CA GLY A 108 -5.01 3.94 -0.33
C GLY A 108 -4.83 2.83 0.72
N SER A 109 -5.05 3.13 2.01
CA SER A 109 -4.95 2.14 3.07
C SER A 109 -5.96 0.99 2.93
N ALA A 110 -7.13 1.24 2.35
CA ALA A 110 -8.10 0.18 2.04
C ALA A 110 -7.57 -0.80 0.97
N SER A 111 -6.90 -0.29 -0.04
CA SER A 111 -6.28 -1.12 -1.08
C SER A 111 -5.14 -1.97 -0.51
N ALA A 112 -4.30 -1.38 0.34
CA ALA A 112 -3.22 -2.08 1.03
C ALA A 112 -3.75 -3.18 1.97
N PHE A 113 -4.86 -2.95 2.65
CA PHE A 113 -5.52 -3.97 3.46
C PHE A 113 -6.00 -5.15 2.62
N VAL A 114 -6.67 -4.90 1.50
CA VAL A 114 -7.12 -5.95 0.58
C VAL A 114 -5.94 -6.75 0.03
N GLU A 115 -4.89 -6.08 -0.40
CA GLU A 115 -3.66 -6.72 -0.91
C GLU A 115 -3.01 -7.62 0.16
N SER A 116 -2.84 -7.12 1.36
CA SER A 116 -2.27 -7.87 2.48
C SER A 116 -3.13 -9.07 2.86
N THR A 117 -4.46 -8.93 2.84
CA THR A 117 -5.41 -10.02 3.10
C THR A 117 -5.32 -11.09 2.02
N LEU A 118 -5.27 -10.71 0.75
CA LEU A 118 -5.09 -11.66 -0.35
C LEU A 118 -3.75 -12.39 -0.27
N ALA A 119 -2.66 -11.68 0.08
CA ALA A 119 -1.36 -12.29 0.25
C ALA A 119 -1.34 -13.35 1.37
N GLN A 120 -2.10 -13.12 2.46
CA GLN A 120 -2.24 -14.11 3.54
C GLN A 120 -3.17 -15.28 3.17
N LEU A 121 -4.25 -15.00 2.45
CA LEU A 121 -5.23 -16.02 2.06
C LEU A 121 -4.63 -17.03 1.07
N TYR A 122 -3.84 -16.55 0.12
CA TYR A 122 -3.24 -17.38 -0.94
C TYR A 122 -1.77 -17.71 -0.68
N LYS A 123 -1.31 -17.61 0.58
CA LYS A 123 0.04 -18.06 0.94
C LYS A 123 0.20 -19.56 0.78
N ARG A 124 1.35 -19.98 0.25
CA ARG A 124 1.72 -21.38 0.11
C ARG A 124 2.88 -21.72 1.03
N LYS A 125 2.92 -22.97 1.47
CA LYS A 125 4.02 -23.49 2.28
C LYS A 125 5.24 -23.71 1.37
N GLY A 126 6.31 -22.94 1.55
CA GLY A 126 7.60 -23.16 0.92
C GLY A 126 8.44 -24.18 1.68
N LYS A 127 9.68 -24.40 1.25
CA LYS A 127 10.58 -25.38 1.87
C LYS A 127 10.96 -25.01 3.31
N GLU A 128 11.14 -23.73 3.60
CA GLU A 128 11.59 -23.22 4.92
C GLU A 128 10.60 -22.25 5.57
N SER A 129 9.73 -21.60 4.76
CA SER A 129 8.80 -20.59 5.25
C SER A 129 7.56 -20.50 4.36
N PHE A 130 6.56 -19.73 4.80
CA PHE A 130 5.41 -19.41 3.96
C PHE A 130 5.76 -18.35 2.93
N ILE A 131 5.34 -18.57 1.69
CA ILE A 131 5.55 -17.66 0.56
C ILE A 131 4.18 -17.17 0.08
N GLY A 132 4.03 -15.87 -0.07
CA GLY A 132 2.80 -15.24 -0.55
C GLY A 132 3.10 -14.00 -1.39
N GLY A 133 2.07 -13.42 -1.98
CA GLY A 133 2.18 -12.17 -2.74
C GLY A 133 1.35 -12.16 -4.02
N PRO A 134 1.44 -11.09 -4.83
CA PRO A 134 0.63 -10.91 -6.02
C PRO A 134 0.71 -12.06 -7.03
N ALA A 135 1.89 -12.62 -7.23
CA ALA A 135 2.10 -13.73 -8.16
C ALA A 135 1.25 -14.96 -7.82
N TYR A 136 1.03 -15.24 -6.52
CA TYR A 136 0.31 -16.42 -6.06
C TYR A 136 -1.19 -16.27 -6.23
N TYR A 137 -1.80 -15.17 -5.81
CA TYR A 137 -3.24 -14.99 -5.96
C TYR A 137 -3.68 -14.71 -7.41
N MET A 138 -2.80 -14.14 -8.24
CA MET A 138 -3.09 -14.01 -9.68
C MET A 138 -3.03 -15.34 -10.40
N ARG A 139 -2.15 -16.25 -9.99
CA ARG A 139 -2.02 -17.60 -10.57
C ARG A 139 -3.19 -18.49 -10.19
N ASP A 140 -3.60 -18.51 -8.94
CA ASP A 140 -4.71 -19.37 -8.46
C ASP A 140 -6.07 -18.96 -9.04
N ARG A 141 -6.24 -17.72 -9.47
CA ARG A 141 -7.47 -17.28 -10.14
C ARG A 141 -7.67 -17.88 -11.53
N LYS A 142 -6.62 -18.45 -12.12
CA LYS A 142 -6.66 -19.08 -13.46
C LYS A 142 -6.87 -20.60 -13.43
N SER A 143 -6.92 -21.18 -12.23
CA SER A 143 -7.27 -22.58 -11.99
C SER A 143 -8.70 -22.71 -11.52
#